data_41b62b311e1616a6007fd29ca9c224f3
#
_entry.id   41b62b311e1616a6007fd29ca9c224f3
#
_cell.length_a   1.000
_cell.length_b   1.000
_cell.length_c   1.000
_cell.angle_alpha   90.00
_cell.angle_beta   90.00
_cell.angle_gamma   90.00
#
_symmetry.space_group_name_H-M   'P 1'
#
loop_
_entity.id
_entity.type
_entity.pdbx_description
1 polymer ?
#
loop_
_entity_poly.entity_id
_entity_poly.type
_entity_poly.pdbx_seq_one_letter_code
_entity_poly.pdbx_strand_id
1 'polypeptide(L)'
;MDESILEGLSSVKGYLGGAINNYTGECLVCDAAKLSGNLEATSATFNDIFRDSHAVSKNLKLGATEIMEIHTEKAVILMGCSGEESRVHLHAFAVFNSDGNVALGKMALKKLLPQAVEALA
;
A
#
# COMPACT_ATOMS: atom_id res chain seq x y z
N MET A 1 14.50 -4.89 4.19
CA MET A 1 14.14 -3.91 3.15
C MET A 1 14.33 -2.51 3.70
N ASP A 2 14.95 -1.64 2.94
CA ASP A 2 15.30 -0.29 3.36
C ASP A 2 14.14 0.68 3.07
N GLU A 3 13.93 1.66 3.95
CA GLU A 3 12.93 2.71 3.75
C GLU A 3 13.11 3.50 2.46
N SER A 4 14.33 3.54 1.91
CA SER A 4 14.58 4.24 0.65
C SER A 4 13.70 3.76 -0.50
N ILE A 5 13.18 2.54 -0.41
CA ILE A 5 12.25 2.02 -1.43
C ILE A 5 10.94 2.81 -1.48
N LEU A 6 10.59 3.51 -0.39
CA LEU A 6 9.40 4.34 -0.33
C LEU A 6 9.61 5.76 -0.89
N GLU A 7 10.81 6.08 -1.36
CA GLU A 7 11.17 7.43 -1.78
C GLU A 7 10.28 7.97 -2.92
N GLY A 8 9.92 7.10 -3.86
CA GLY A 8 9.02 7.49 -4.94
C GLY A 8 7.63 7.92 -4.44
N LEU A 9 7.16 7.31 -3.35
CA LEU A 9 5.92 7.71 -2.70
C LEU A 9 6.11 8.97 -1.87
N SER A 10 7.19 9.02 -1.08
CA SER A 10 7.39 10.12 -0.13
C SER A 10 7.63 11.47 -0.80
N SER A 11 8.03 11.47 -2.07
CA SER A 11 8.22 12.70 -2.84
C SER A 11 6.92 13.25 -3.44
N VAL A 12 5.82 12.50 -3.37
CA VAL A 12 4.53 12.96 -3.89
C VAL A 12 3.88 13.92 -2.90
N LYS A 13 3.32 15.03 -3.43
CA LYS A 13 2.66 16.04 -2.60
C LYS A 13 1.57 15.42 -1.74
N GLY A 14 1.61 15.74 -0.46
CA GLY A 14 0.61 15.29 0.51
C GLY A 14 0.93 13.96 1.19
N TYR A 15 2.04 13.33 0.86
CA TYR A 15 2.44 12.08 1.49
C TYR A 15 2.57 12.23 3.01
N LEU A 16 1.95 11.31 3.75
CA LEU A 16 1.99 11.27 5.21
C LEU A 16 2.67 10.03 5.77
N GLY A 17 2.68 8.95 5.02
CA GLY A 17 3.28 7.70 5.47
C GLY A 17 3.03 6.58 4.49
N GLY A 18 3.79 5.50 4.64
CA GLY A 18 3.65 4.33 3.80
C GLY A 18 4.27 3.09 4.42
N ALA A 19 3.89 1.95 3.90
CA ALA A 19 4.38 0.66 4.37
C ALA A 19 4.33 -0.36 3.24
N ILE A 20 5.18 -1.38 3.35
CA ILE A 20 5.11 -2.55 2.50
C ILE A 20 4.99 -3.75 3.43
N ASN A 21 3.94 -4.54 3.23
CA ASN A 21 3.67 -5.74 4.00
C ASN A 21 3.77 -6.97 3.09
N ASN A 22 4.09 -8.11 3.68
CA ASN A 22 3.85 -9.35 2.96
C ASN A 22 2.35 -9.65 2.95
N TYR A 23 1.95 -10.69 2.22
CA TYR A 23 0.53 -11.05 2.08
C TYR A 23 -0.16 -11.31 3.42
N THR A 24 0.56 -11.83 4.41
CA THR A 24 -0.01 -12.16 5.72
C THR A 24 -0.13 -10.96 6.65
N GLY A 25 0.39 -9.79 6.25
CA GLY A 25 0.28 -8.57 7.05
C GLY A 25 1.51 -8.22 7.87
N GLU A 26 2.59 -8.99 7.74
CA GLU A 26 3.86 -8.63 8.38
C GLU A 26 4.47 -7.45 7.68
N CYS A 27 4.80 -6.40 8.44
CA CYS A 27 5.39 -5.18 7.89
C CYS A 27 6.87 -5.39 7.59
N LEU A 28 7.25 -5.18 6.34
CA LEU A 28 8.64 -5.31 5.90
C LEU A 28 9.38 -3.97 5.94
N VAL A 29 8.66 -2.89 5.67
CA VAL A 29 9.17 -1.53 5.79
C VAL A 29 8.02 -0.59 6.12
N CYS A 30 8.28 0.41 6.96
CA CYS A 30 7.26 1.34 7.43
C CYS A 30 7.86 2.73 7.61
N ASP A 31 7.17 3.73 7.06
CA ASP A 31 7.51 5.15 7.27
C ASP A 31 6.26 5.85 7.80
N ALA A 32 6.28 6.19 9.08
CA ALA A 32 5.15 6.83 9.75
C ALA A 32 5.50 8.21 10.33
N ALA A 33 6.56 8.83 9.82
CA ALA A 33 7.09 10.07 10.40
C ALA A 33 6.08 11.21 10.50
N LYS A 34 5.12 11.27 9.58
CA LYS A 34 4.10 12.33 9.53
C LYS A 34 2.73 11.89 10.04
N LEU A 35 2.63 10.71 10.61
CA LEU A 35 1.38 10.17 11.14
C LEU A 35 1.46 10.03 12.65
N SER A 36 0.32 10.23 13.33
CA SER A 36 0.15 9.87 14.73
C SER A 36 -0.27 8.41 14.81
N GLY A 37 0.08 7.75 15.89
CA GLY A 37 -0.32 6.37 16.14
C GLY A 37 0.66 5.36 15.55
N ASN A 38 0.26 4.10 15.59
CA ASN A 38 1.12 2.98 15.18
C ASN A 38 0.74 2.51 13.77
N LEU A 39 1.44 3.04 12.77
CA LEU A 39 1.18 2.68 11.37
C LEU A 39 1.46 1.20 11.11
N GLU A 40 2.50 0.64 11.72
CA GLU A 40 2.83 -0.78 11.52
C GLU A 40 1.68 -1.69 11.92
N ALA A 41 1.12 -1.51 13.11
CA ALA A 41 -0.01 -2.30 13.57
C ALA A 41 -1.28 -2.01 12.76
N THR A 42 -1.51 -0.74 12.43
CA THR A 42 -2.68 -0.32 11.65
C THR A 42 -2.62 -0.85 10.22
N SER A 43 -1.43 -0.87 9.61
CA SER A 43 -1.27 -1.40 8.26
C SER A 43 -1.60 -2.90 8.21
N ALA A 44 -1.31 -3.65 9.27
CA ALA A 44 -1.69 -5.06 9.33
C ALA A 44 -3.21 -5.24 9.29
N THR A 45 -3.97 -4.39 9.99
CA THR A 45 -5.43 -4.41 9.95
C THR A 45 -5.96 -4.02 8.58
N PHE A 46 -5.41 -2.98 7.96
CA PHE A 46 -5.79 -2.61 6.59
C PHE A 46 -5.41 -3.69 5.59
N ASN A 47 -4.32 -4.42 5.83
CA ASN A 47 -3.95 -5.56 5.01
C ASN A 47 -5.03 -6.64 5.01
N ASP A 48 -5.64 -6.90 6.17
CA ASP A 48 -6.75 -7.85 6.28
C ASP A 48 -7.97 -7.39 5.48
N ILE A 49 -8.28 -6.10 5.52
CA ILE A 49 -9.37 -5.52 4.72
C ILE A 49 -9.09 -5.71 3.22
N PHE A 50 -7.86 -5.51 2.80
CA PHE A 50 -7.46 -5.68 1.41
C PHE A 50 -7.57 -7.13 0.97
N ARG A 51 -7.17 -8.08 1.82
CA ARG A 51 -7.33 -9.52 1.56
C ARG A 51 -8.80 -9.90 1.43
N ASP A 52 -9.64 -9.34 2.30
CA ASP A 52 -11.09 -9.57 2.20
C ASP A 52 -11.65 -9.06 0.88
N SER A 53 -11.15 -7.92 0.39
CA SER A 53 -11.56 -7.40 -0.91
C SER A 53 -11.18 -8.35 -2.06
N HIS A 54 -10.02 -9.01 -1.97
CA HIS A 54 -9.62 -10.04 -2.95
C HIS A 54 -10.65 -11.16 -2.98
N ALA A 55 -11.03 -11.68 -1.82
CA ALA A 55 -11.98 -12.79 -1.72
C ALA A 55 -13.33 -12.40 -2.32
N VAL A 56 -13.84 -11.21 -1.98
CA VAL A 56 -15.13 -10.73 -2.47
C VAL A 56 -15.11 -10.52 -3.98
N SER A 57 -14.08 -9.87 -4.52
CA SER A 57 -14.00 -9.62 -5.96
C SER A 57 -13.84 -10.92 -6.76
N LYS A 58 -13.13 -11.89 -6.23
CA LYS A 58 -13.00 -13.21 -6.86
C LYS A 58 -14.34 -13.98 -6.84
N ASN A 59 -15.11 -13.84 -5.76
CA ASN A 59 -16.47 -14.43 -5.70
C ASN A 59 -17.39 -13.86 -6.78
N LEU A 60 -17.19 -12.60 -7.14
CA LEU A 60 -17.93 -11.97 -8.23
C LEU A 60 -17.32 -12.24 -9.61
N LYS A 61 -16.26 -13.08 -9.66
CA LYS A 61 -15.54 -13.43 -10.89
C LYS A 61 -14.89 -12.22 -11.57
N LEU A 62 -14.47 -11.25 -10.76
CA LEU A 62 -13.79 -10.04 -11.24
C LEU A 62 -12.26 -10.13 -11.10
N GLY A 63 -11.75 -11.23 -10.55
CA GLY A 63 -10.35 -11.38 -10.26
C GLY A 63 -9.95 -10.79 -8.91
N ALA A 64 -8.66 -10.78 -8.62
CA ALA A 64 -8.14 -10.19 -7.38
C ALA A 64 -8.18 -8.66 -7.44
N THR A 65 -8.26 -8.02 -6.29
CA THR A 65 -8.21 -6.56 -6.20
C THR A 65 -6.80 -6.07 -6.50
N GLU A 66 -6.66 -5.14 -7.43
CA GLU A 66 -5.35 -4.57 -7.76
C GLU A 66 -5.01 -3.37 -6.88
N ILE A 67 -5.99 -2.50 -6.67
CA ILE A 67 -5.81 -1.29 -5.85
C ILE A 67 -7.10 -0.98 -5.12
N MET A 68 -6.96 -0.47 -3.89
CA MET A 68 -8.08 0.00 -3.09
C MET A 68 -7.80 1.43 -2.63
N GLU A 69 -8.82 2.26 -2.66
CA GLU A 69 -8.72 3.66 -2.27
C GLU A 69 -9.79 3.95 -1.22
N ILE A 70 -9.36 4.46 -0.05
CA ILE A 70 -10.27 4.80 1.04
C ILE A 70 -10.14 6.29 1.33
N HIS A 71 -11.26 6.99 1.27
CA HIS A 71 -11.31 8.41 1.61
C HIS A 71 -11.83 8.60 3.03
N THR A 72 -11.06 9.29 3.86
CA THR A 72 -11.48 9.72 5.19
C THR A 72 -11.68 11.23 5.19
N GLU A 73 -12.10 11.80 6.30
CA GLU A 73 -12.26 13.25 6.42
C GLU A 73 -10.98 14.03 6.15
N LYS A 74 -9.84 13.47 6.50
CA LYS A 74 -8.55 14.17 6.47
C LYS A 74 -7.54 13.58 5.49
N ALA A 75 -7.81 12.41 4.94
CA ALA A 75 -6.79 11.68 4.19
C ALA A 75 -7.38 10.76 3.13
N VAL A 76 -6.50 10.32 2.23
CA VAL A 76 -6.78 9.25 1.29
C VAL A 76 -5.77 8.14 1.54
N ILE A 77 -6.26 6.92 1.71
CA ILE A 77 -5.45 5.72 1.94
C ILE A 77 -5.47 4.89 0.67
N LEU A 78 -4.30 4.58 0.16
CA LEU A 78 -4.14 3.72 -1.02
C LEU A 78 -3.51 2.39 -0.61
N MET A 79 -4.01 1.30 -1.17
CA MET A 79 -3.42 -0.03 -1.02
C MET A 79 -3.32 -0.68 -2.38
N GLY A 80 -2.19 -1.31 -2.66
CA GLY A 80 -1.95 -1.99 -3.93
C GLY A 80 -1.31 -3.35 -3.71
N CYS A 81 -1.53 -4.24 -4.67
CA CYS A 81 -1.03 -5.62 -4.64
C CYS A 81 -0.01 -5.82 -5.75
N SER A 82 1.06 -6.56 -5.45
CA SER A 82 2.06 -6.93 -6.47
C SER A 82 1.52 -7.94 -7.48
N GLY A 83 0.39 -8.58 -7.18
CA GLY A 83 -0.22 -9.62 -8.00
C GLY A 83 -0.11 -10.98 -7.31
N GLU A 84 -1.17 -11.78 -7.42
CA GLU A 84 -1.18 -13.12 -6.81
C GLU A 84 -0.13 -14.05 -7.41
N GLU A 85 0.26 -13.80 -8.66
CA GLU A 85 1.23 -14.62 -9.38
C GLU A 85 2.64 -14.05 -9.32
N SER A 86 2.89 -12.96 -8.62
CA SER A 86 4.25 -12.43 -8.49
C SER A 86 5.10 -13.36 -7.63
N ARG A 87 6.41 -13.35 -7.86
CA ARG A 87 7.34 -14.21 -7.12
C ARG A 87 7.27 -14.02 -5.62
N VAL A 88 6.99 -12.79 -5.20
CA VAL A 88 6.74 -12.45 -3.80
C VAL A 88 5.43 -11.68 -3.77
N HIS A 89 4.47 -12.13 -2.97
CA HIS A 89 3.16 -11.48 -2.88
C HIS A 89 3.22 -10.38 -1.83
N LEU A 90 3.24 -9.14 -2.28
CA LEU A 90 3.37 -7.95 -1.43
C LEU A 90 2.16 -7.04 -1.55
N HIS A 91 1.87 -6.36 -0.46
CA HIS A 91 0.89 -5.29 -0.43
C HIS A 91 1.61 -3.99 -0.04
N ALA A 92 1.41 -2.94 -0.81
CA ALA A 92 1.94 -1.62 -0.49
C ALA A 92 0.79 -0.72 -0.01
N PHE A 93 1.11 0.17 0.88
CA PHE A 93 0.16 1.01 1.59
C PHE A 93 0.71 2.43 1.64
N ALA A 94 -0.12 3.42 1.34
CA ALA A 94 0.30 4.82 1.37
C ALA A 94 -0.85 5.70 1.86
N VAL A 95 -0.51 6.73 2.63
CA VAL A 95 -1.47 7.69 3.16
C VAL A 95 -1.10 9.07 2.67
N PHE A 96 -2.08 9.79 2.14
CA PHE A 96 -1.93 11.15 1.64
C PHE A 96 -2.93 12.08 2.30
N ASN A 97 -2.58 13.36 2.45
CA ASN A 97 -3.56 14.40 2.79
C ASN A 97 -4.67 14.42 1.76
N SER A 98 -5.86 14.85 2.16
CA SER A 98 -7.00 14.96 1.26
C SER A 98 -6.76 15.92 0.09
N ASP A 99 -5.84 16.89 0.24
CA ASP A 99 -5.44 17.82 -0.82
C ASP A 99 -4.16 17.38 -1.57
N GLY A 100 -3.67 16.19 -1.29
CA GLY A 100 -2.48 15.66 -1.95
C GLY A 100 -2.75 15.22 -3.37
N ASN A 101 -1.66 14.90 -4.10
CA ASN A 101 -1.78 14.42 -5.47
C ASN A 101 -1.98 12.91 -5.50
N VAL A 102 -3.23 12.49 -5.29
CA VAL A 102 -3.59 11.07 -5.20
C VAL A 102 -3.34 10.33 -6.52
N ALA A 103 -3.54 11.00 -7.65
CA ALA A 103 -3.28 10.38 -8.96
C ALA A 103 -1.81 10.00 -9.13
N LEU A 104 -0.88 10.91 -8.77
CA LEU A 104 0.54 10.59 -8.77
C LEU A 104 0.89 9.56 -7.70
N GLY A 105 0.20 9.59 -6.56
CA GLY A 105 0.34 8.59 -5.50
C GLY A 105 0.04 7.19 -5.99
N LYS A 106 -1.04 7.02 -6.74
CA LYS A 106 -1.39 5.72 -7.33
C LYS A 106 -0.34 5.25 -8.33
N MET A 107 0.15 6.15 -9.18
CA MET A 107 1.21 5.83 -10.13
C MET A 107 2.49 5.39 -9.42
N ALA A 108 2.88 6.13 -8.38
CA ALA A 108 4.06 5.81 -7.59
C ALA A 108 3.92 4.46 -6.89
N LEU A 109 2.73 4.17 -6.36
CA LEU A 109 2.44 2.89 -5.71
C LEU A 109 2.57 1.73 -6.69
N LYS A 110 1.99 1.85 -7.87
CA LYS A 110 2.08 0.83 -8.91
C LYS A 110 3.51 0.60 -9.38
N LYS A 111 4.31 1.64 -9.45
CA LYS A 111 5.72 1.55 -9.84
C LYS A 111 6.58 0.92 -8.76
N LEU A 112 6.26 1.21 -7.51
CA LEU A 112 6.96 0.68 -6.34
C LEU A 112 6.87 -0.84 -6.23
N LEU A 113 5.70 -1.40 -6.48
CA LEU A 113 5.44 -2.82 -6.24
C LEU A 113 6.39 -3.75 -6.98
N PRO A 114 6.63 -3.61 -8.29
CA PRO A 114 7.62 -4.46 -8.95
C PRO A 114 9.03 -4.23 -8.42
N GLN A 115 9.38 -3.03 -8.02
CA GLN A 115 10.69 -2.75 -7.43
C GLN A 115 10.86 -3.48 -6.09
N ALA A 116 9.81 -3.50 -5.27
CA ALA A 116 9.82 -4.21 -3.99
C ALA A 116 9.95 -5.72 -4.19
N VAL A 117 9.24 -6.26 -5.16
CA VAL A 117 9.35 -7.71 -5.51
C VAL A 117 10.78 -8.05 -5.89
N GLU A 118 11.42 -7.25 -6.74
CA GLU A 118 12.80 -7.46 -7.16
C GLU A 118 13.76 -7.39 -5.97
N ALA A 119 13.54 -6.50 -5.03
CA ALA A 119 14.39 -6.35 -3.85
C ALA A 119 14.34 -7.57 -2.93
N LEU A 120 13.25 -8.34 -2.97
CA LEU A 120 13.05 -9.53 -2.12
C LEU A 120 13.23 -10.84 -2.87
N ALA A 121 13.37 -10.79 -4.16
CA ALA A 121 13.49 -12.01 -4.97
C ALA A 121 14.89 -12.64 -4.90
#